data_d0b1bea663e2629c93b715866784d136
#
_entry.id   d0b1bea663e2629c93b715866784d136
#
_cell.length_a   1.000
_cell.length_b   1.000
_cell.length_c   1.000
_cell.angle_alpha   90.00
_cell.angle_beta   90.00
_cell.angle_gamma   90.00
#
_symmetry.space_group_name_H-M   'P 1'
#
loop_
_entity.id
_entity.type
_entity.pdbx_description
1 polymer ?
#
loop_
_entity_poly.entity_id
_entity_poly.type
_entity_poly.pdbx_seq_one_letter_code
_entity_poly.pdbx_strand_id
1 'polypeptide(L)'
;MPPQAQRDTEGTVADAIARILHKLLRQRDDFIAARIAETLEEGETGILFIGAYHDVLSRMPEDIQVSQIKDIAKVREYHKTLLSLKTPSPRFHQLADYLVSPIPSLLSQDFSHSGGER
;
A
#
# COMPACT_ATOMS: atom_id res chain seq x y z
N MET A 1 -43.20 7.77 -12.30
CA MET A 1 -42.16 8.00 -11.32
C MET A 1 -40.86 7.31 -11.67
N PRO A 2 -40.39 7.57 -12.79
CA PRO A 2 -39.23 6.89 -13.28
C PRO A 2 -37.88 7.23 -12.62
N PRO A 3 -37.69 8.41 -12.04
CA PRO A 3 -36.36 8.77 -11.59
C PRO A 3 -35.80 7.90 -10.47
N GLN A 4 -36.68 7.36 -9.64
CA GLN A 4 -36.23 6.60 -8.50
C GLN A 4 -35.75 5.20 -8.90
N ALA A 5 -36.47 4.56 -9.78
CA ALA A 5 -36.08 3.24 -10.28
C ALA A 5 -34.75 3.32 -11.05
N GLN A 6 -34.57 4.44 -11.77
CA GLN A 6 -33.34 4.61 -12.52
C GLN A 6 -32.14 4.82 -11.60
N ARG A 7 -32.30 5.55 -10.50
CA ARG A 7 -31.24 5.75 -9.52
C ARG A 7 -30.87 4.43 -8.83
N ASP A 8 -31.87 3.65 -8.51
CA ASP A 8 -31.63 2.36 -7.87
C ASP A 8 -30.84 1.41 -8.78
N THR A 9 -31.14 1.47 -10.09
CA THR A 9 -30.42 0.65 -11.07
C THR A 9 -28.98 1.13 -11.20
N GLU A 10 -28.75 2.42 -11.26
CA GLU A 10 -27.41 2.99 -11.33
C GLU A 10 -26.61 2.66 -10.09
N GLY A 11 -27.20 2.77 -8.91
CA GLY A 11 -26.56 2.37 -7.66
C GLY A 11 -26.18 0.92 -7.66
N THR A 12 -27.05 0.05 -8.13
CA THR A 12 -26.78 -1.40 -8.19
C THR A 12 -25.61 -1.72 -9.12
N VAL A 13 -25.55 -1.06 -10.28
CA VAL A 13 -24.43 -1.28 -11.21
C VAL A 13 -23.13 -0.77 -10.61
N ALA A 14 -23.13 0.40 -10.02
CA ALA A 14 -21.95 0.97 -9.37
C ALA A 14 -21.48 0.07 -8.24
N ASP A 15 -22.42 -0.44 -7.44
CA ASP A 15 -22.08 -1.37 -6.35
C ASP A 15 -21.49 -2.67 -6.87
N ALA A 16 -22.02 -3.19 -7.95
CA ALA A 16 -21.50 -4.41 -8.57
C ALA A 16 -20.09 -4.21 -9.08
N ILE A 17 -19.81 -3.08 -9.74
CA ILE A 17 -18.48 -2.76 -10.23
C ILE A 17 -17.51 -2.62 -9.05
N ALA A 18 -17.91 -1.91 -8.00
CA ALA A 18 -17.09 -1.74 -6.82
C ALA A 18 -16.72 -3.06 -6.17
N ARG A 19 -17.69 -4.00 -6.09
CA ARG A 19 -17.44 -5.32 -5.55
C ARG A 19 -16.46 -6.13 -6.39
N ILE A 20 -16.59 -6.04 -7.72
CA ILE A 20 -15.68 -6.74 -8.63
C ILE A 20 -14.26 -6.21 -8.49
N LEU A 21 -14.10 -4.89 -8.47
CA LEU A 21 -12.78 -4.26 -8.32
C LEU A 21 -12.16 -4.63 -6.97
N HIS A 22 -12.96 -4.62 -5.91
CA HIS A 22 -12.51 -4.98 -4.58
C HIS A 22 -12.06 -6.43 -4.51
N LYS A 23 -12.80 -7.32 -5.14
CA LYS A 23 -12.46 -8.73 -5.22
C LYS A 23 -11.15 -8.94 -5.97
N LEU A 24 -11.00 -8.28 -7.11
CA LEU A 24 -9.78 -8.40 -7.91
C LEU A 24 -8.55 -7.88 -7.14
N LEU A 25 -8.72 -6.79 -6.42
CA LEU A 25 -7.64 -6.23 -5.62
C LEU A 25 -7.22 -7.20 -4.52
N ARG A 26 -8.18 -7.80 -3.83
CA ARG A 26 -7.89 -8.79 -2.79
C ARG A 26 -7.21 -10.03 -3.38
N GLN A 27 -7.64 -10.51 -4.53
CA GLN A 27 -7.01 -11.64 -5.18
C GLN A 27 -5.56 -11.35 -5.55
N ARG A 28 -5.29 -10.14 -6.00
CA ARG A 28 -3.94 -9.71 -6.29
C ARG A 28 -3.08 -9.66 -5.03
N ASP A 29 -3.61 -9.10 -3.96
CA ASP A 29 -2.89 -9.00 -2.70
C ASP A 29 -2.58 -10.38 -2.13
N ASP A 30 -3.53 -11.30 -2.22
CA ASP A 30 -3.32 -12.69 -1.80
C ASP A 30 -2.23 -13.37 -2.65
N PHE A 31 -2.24 -13.12 -3.94
CA PHE A 31 -1.23 -13.68 -4.84
C PHE A 31 0.16 -13.13 -4.51
N ILE A 32 0.26 -11.81 -4.29
CA ILE A 32 1.54 -11.19 -3.96
C ILE A 32 2.08 -11.74 -2.64
N ALA A 33 1.23 -11.83 -1.62
CA ALA A 33 1.63 -12.38 -0.33
C ALA A 33 2.11 -13.81 -0.45
N ALA A 34 1.39 -14.63 -1.22
CA ALA A 34 1.77 -16.02 -1.45
C ALA A 34 3.12 -16.13 -2.17
N ARG A 35 3.34 -15.28 -3.16
CA ARG A 35 4.62 -15.30 -3.88
C ARG A 35 5.78 -14.88 -3.00
N ILE A 36 5.57 -13.92 -2.13
CA ILE A 36 6.59 -13.52 -1.17
C ILE A 36 6.91 -14.67 -0.22
N ALA A 37 5.87 -15.31 0.32
CA ALA A 37 6.05 -16.42 1.24
C ALA A 37 6.77 -17.60 0.60
N GLU A 38 6.54 -17.85 -0.68
CA GLU A 38 7.21 -18.93 -1.39
C GLU A 38 8.65 -18.60 -1.75
N THR A 39 8.95 -17.32 -1.95
CA THR A 39 10.25 -16.91 -2.50
C THR A 39 11.25 -16.52 -1.44
N LEU A 40 10.79 -15.87 -0.38
CA LEU A 40 11.67 -15.37 0.67
C LEU A 40 12.09 -16.55 1.57
N GLU A 41 13.38 -16.77 1.65
CA GLU A 41 13.90 -17.87 2.46
C GLU A 41 14.26 -17.38 3.86
N GLU A 42 14.41 -18.32 4.77
CA GLU A 42 14.76 -18.00 6.14
C GLU A 42 16.08 -17.24 6.20
N GLY A 43 16.11 -16.19 6.96
CA GLY A 43 17.28 -15.33 7.09
C GLY A 43 17.41 -14.27 6.01
N GLU A 44 16.55 -14.30 5.01
CA GLU A 44 16.59 -13.30 3.96
C GLU A 44 15.74 -12.08 4.30
N THR A 45 16.13 -10.94 3.79
CA THR A 45 15.38 -9.69 3.89
C THR A 45 15.02 -9.24 2.49
N GLY A 46 13.75 -8.93 2.28
CA GLY A 46 13.25 -8.43 1.01
C GLY A 46 12.72 -7.02 1.13
N ILE A 47 12.65 -6.32 0.02
CA ILE A 47 12.03 -5.01 -0.06
C ILE A 47 10.88 -5.10 -1.05
N LEU A 48 9.70 -4.65 -0.61
CA LEU A 48 8.51 -4.66 -1.45
C LEU A 48 8.16 -3.25 -1.89
N PHE A 49 8.15 -3.02 -3.20
CA PHE A 49 7.66 -1.78 -3.77
C PHE A 49 6.27 -2.03 -4.33
N ILE A 50 5.26 -1.39 -3.77
CA ILE A 50 3.89 -1.68 -4.15
C ILE A 50 3.03 -0.44 -4.00
N GLY A 51 1.97 -0.36 -4.77
CA GLY A 51 1.03 0.76 -4.71
C GLY A 51 0.36 0.87 -3.34
N ALA A 52 0.07 2.10 -2.94
CA ALA A 52 -0.40 2.42 -1.59
C ALA A 52 -1.75 1.79 -1.23
N TYR A 53 -2.51 1.38 -2.21
CA TYR A 53 -3.85 0.83 -1.96
C TYR A 53 -3.90 -0.70 -1.90
N HIS A 54 -2.77 -1.35 -2.08
CA HIS A 54 -2.69 -2.79 -1.86
C HIS A 54 -2.54 -3.09 -0.37
N ASP A 55 -3.13 -4.18 0.04
CA ASP A 55 -3.04 -4.62 1.43
C ASP A 55 -2.40 -6.00 1.49
N VAL A 56 -1.10 -6.02 1.33
CA VAL A 56 -0.33 -7.26 1.40
C VAL A 56 0.06 -7.58 2.85
N LEU A 57 0.24 -6.55 3.68
CA LEU A 57 0.71 -6.74 5.04
C LEU A 57 -0.19 -7.64 5.87
N SER A 58 -1.51 -7.47 5.77
CA SER A 58 -2.46 -8.27 6.55
C SER A 58 -2.53 -9.73 6.09
N ARG A 59 -1.92 -10.03 4.95
CA ARG A 59 -1.95 -11.37 4.36
C ARG A 59 -0.64 -12.12 4.49
N MET A 60 0.35 -11.50 5.10
CA MET A 60 1.65 -12.15 5.28
C MET A 60 1.57 -13.20 6.38
N PRO A 61 2.27 -14.32 6.22
CA PRO A 61 2.33 -15.32 7.28
C PRO A 61 3.07 -14.78 8.51
N GLU A 62 2.79 -15.37 9.66
CA GLU A 62 3.32 -14.87 10.94
C GLU A 62 4.83 -15.01 11.07
N ASP A 63 5.42 -15.90 10.32
CA ASP A 63 6.86 -16.09 10.38
C ASP A 63 7.63 -15.07 9.55
N ILE A 64 6.96 -14.18 8.82
CA ILE A 64 7.61 -13.11 8.09
C ILE A 64 7.34 -11.79 8.82
N GLN A 65 8.42 -11.20 9.32
CA GLN A 65 8.32 -9.92 9.99
C GLN A 65 8.29 -8.81 8.96
N VAL A 66 7.35 -7.89 9.10
CA VAL A 66 7.15 -6.83 8.13
C VAL A 66 7.31 -5.47 8.80
N SER A 67 8.06 -4.58 8.15
CA SER A 67 8.22 -3.21 8.61
C SER A 67 7.84 -2.26 7.49
N GLN A 68 6.99 -1.28 7.79
CA GLN A 68 6.65 -0.24 6.83
C GLN A 68 7.74 0.83 6.85
N ILE A 69 8.21 1.18 5.66
CA ILE A 69 9.23 2.21 5.54
C ILE A 69 8.62 3.59 5.65
N LYS A 70 7.43 3.78 5.09
CA LYS A 70 6.67 5.02 5.19
C LYS A 70 5.28 4.72 5.70
N ASP A 71 4.70 5.70 6.40
CA ASP A 71 3.33 5.57 6.90
C ASP A 71 2.36 5.52 5.74
N ILE A 72 1.67 4.41 5.59
CA ILE A 72 0.77 4.18 4.46
C ILE A 72 -0.38 5.19 4.45
N ALA A 73 -0.85 5.63 5.61
CA ALA A 73 -1.92 6.61 5.68
C ALA A 73 -1.49 7.95 5.09
N LYS A 74 -0.25 8.36 5.36
CA LYS A 74 0.30 9.60 4.79
C LYS A 74 0.52 9.48 3.29
N VAL A 75 0.96 8.32 2.82
CA VAL A 75 1.13 8.07 1.39
C VAL A 75 -0.21 8.16 0.68
N ARG A 76 -1.25 7.57 1.25
CA ARG A 76 -2.60 7.62 0.68
C ARG A 76 -3.17 9.03 0.68
N GLU A 77 -2.93 9.78 1.74
CA GLU A 77 -3.37 11.18 1.83
C GLU A 77 -2.70 12.03 0.75
N TYR A 78 -1.40 11.87 0.57
CA TYR A 78 -0.67 12.57 -0.48
C TYR A 78 -1.24 12.24 -1.86
N HIS A 79 -1.47 10.98 -2.13
CA HIS A 79 -1.99 10.52 -3.42
C HIS A 79 -3.39 11.10 -3.69
N LYS A 80 -4.25 11.09 -2.69
CA LYS A 80 -5.57 11.67 -2.81
C LYS A 80 -5.52 13.16 -3.13
N THR A 81 -4.65 13.88 -2.43
CA THR A 81 -4.51 15.32 -2.63
C THR A 81 -3.95 15.62 -4.02
N LEU A 82 -2.99 14.83 -4.46
CA LEU A 82 -2.39 14.99 -5.78
C LEU A 82 -3.43 14.84 -6.88
N LEU A 83 -4.34 13.89 -6.73
CA LEU A 83 -5.37 13.64 -7.74
C LEU A 83 -6.54 14.62 -7.67
N SER A 84 -6.64 15.40 -6.61
CA SER A 84 -7.79 16.30 -6.42
C SER A 84 -7.74 17.55 -7.30
N LEU A 85 -6.63 17.83 -7.94
CA LEU A 85 -6.44 18.99 -8.80
C LEU A 85 -6.66 20.32 -8.08
N LYS A 86 -6.55 20.33 -6.76
CA LYS A 86 -6.68 21.55 -5.97
C LYS A 86 -5.34 22.24 -5.84
N THR A 87 -5.40 23.52 -5.50
CA THR A 87 -4.18 24.27 -5.20
C THR A 87 -3.42 23.62 -4.05
N PRO A 88 -2.12 23.44 -4.17
CA PRO A 88 -1.34 22.82 -3.10
C PRO A 88 -1.51 23.58 -1.78
N SER A 89 -1.75 22.83 -0.71
CA SER A 89 -1.91 23.37 0.64
C SER A 89 -0.62 23.16 1.43
N PRO A 90 -0.48 23.83 2.59
CA PRO A 90 0.65 23.52 3.48
C PRO A 90 0.73 22.04 3.86
N ARG A 91 -0.43 21.40 4.04
CA ARG A 91 -0.46 19.97 4.35
C ARG A 91 0.12 19.13 3.21
N PHE A 92 -0.18 19.49 1.96
CA PHE A 92 0.37 18.80 0.80
C PHE A 92 1.90 18.89 0.78
N HIS A 93 2.43 20.08 1.05
CA HIS A 93 3.88 20.28 1.10
C HIS A 93 4.53 19.48 2.24
N GLN A 94 3.86 19.41 3.39
CA GLN A 94 4.35 18.60 4.51
C GLN A 94 4.40 17.12 4.13
N LEU A 95 3.38 16.63 3.43
CA LEU A 95 3.34 15.24 2.99
C LEU A 95 4.43 14.96 1.95
N ALA A 96 4.64 15.88 1.02
CA ALA A 96 5.70 15.74 0.02
C ALA A 96 7.07 15.68 0.69
N ASP A 97 7.33 16.56 1.64
CA ASP A 97 8.57 16.58 2.39
C ASP A 97 8.78 15.29 3.18
N TYR A 98 7.71 14.78 3.77
CA TYR A 98 7.76 13.51 4.48
C TYR A 98 8.14 12.36 3.55
N LEU A 99 7.55 12.32 2.36
CA LEU A 99 7.77 11.20 1.42
C LEU A 99 9.22 11.15 0.92
N VAL A 100 9.87 12.30 0.77
CA VAL A 100 11.25 12.35 0.32
C VAL A 100 12.26 12.35 1.46
N SER A 101 11.78 12.35 2.70
CA SER A 101 12.67 12.39 3.86
C SER A 101 13.42 11.07 4.01
N PRO A 102 14.59 11.08 4.65
CA PRO A 102 15.33 9.86 4.90
C PRO A 102 14.53 8.85 5.71
N ILE A 103 14.88 7.58 5.60
CA ILE A 103 14.23 6.49 6.29
C ILE A 103 15.14 6.06 7.44
N PRO A 104 14.89 6.56 8.67
CA PRO A 104 15.81 6.29 9.78
C PRO A 104 15.94 4.80 10.10
N SER A 105 14.83 4.09 10.03
CA SER A 105 14.86 2.66 10.35
C SER A 105 15.70 1.85 9.37
N LEU A 106 15.72 2.28 8.10
CA LEU A 106 16.53 1.61 7.12
C LEU A 106 18.00 1.97 7.29
N LEU A 107 18.28 3.23 7.61
CA LEU A 107 19.64 3.67 7.84
C LEU A 107 20.26 3.05 9.08
N SER A 108 19.44 2.79 10.09
CA SER A 108 19.96 2.21 11.32
C SER A 108 20.20 0.73 11.25
N GLN A 109 19.54 0.07 10.33
CA GLN A 109 19.73 -1.32 10.25
C GLN A 109 20.92 -1.70 9.52
N ASP A 110 21.76 -1.06 9.22
CA ASP A 110 22.64 -1.16 8.39
C ASP A 110 23.37 -2.31 8.35
N PHE A 111 23.77 -2.42 7.72
CA PHE A 111 24.72 -2.98 6.93
C PHE A 111 26.00 -3.25 7.72
N SER A 112 25.97 -2.91 8.99
CA SER A 112 27.08 -3.19 9.83
C SER A 112 27.27 -4.68 10.07
N HIS A 113 26.23 -5.46 9.76
CA HIS A 113 26.36 -6.83 10.00
C HIS A 113 27.09 -7.53 8.92
N SER A 114 27.17 -6.99 7.76
CA SER A 114 27.66 -7.76 6.69
C SER A 114 29.15 -7.91 6.73
N GLY A 115 29.79 -7.14 7.51
CA GLY A 115 31.21 -7.24 7.49
C GLY A 115 31.79 -8.25 8.39
N GLY A 116 31.00 -8.76 9.22
CA GLY A 116 31.55 -9.45 10.34
C GLY A 116 32.01 -10.81 10.06
N GLU A 117 31.58 -11.35 9.06
CA GLU A 117 31.69 -12.59 9.09
C GLU A 117 32.52 -13.19 8.28
N ARG A 118 33.42 -13.34 8.31
CA ARG A 118 34.24 -14.00 7.49
C ARG A 118 35.10 -14.85 8.18
#